data_b427c80fb718dd6f29b727619c52d46c
#
_entry.id   b427c80fb718dd6f29b727619c52d46c
#
_cell.length_a   1.000
_cell.length_b   1.000
_cell.length_c   1.000
_cell.angle_alpha   90.00
_cell.angle_beta   90.00
_cell.angle_gamma   90.00
#
_symmetry.space_group_name_H-M   'P 1'
#
loop_
_entity.id
_entity.type
_entity.pdbx_description
1 polymer ?
#
loop_
_entity_poly.entity_id
_entity_poly.type
_entity_poly.pdbx_seq_one_letter_code
_entity_poly.pdbx_strand_id
1 'polypeptide(L)'
;VSRSLYGYLRERGPASPEEIASGYLGLGELNGEARAAVERVVGGDPRFAWEGPLLRAADPRGLDLREAPYVVFDLETTGSSAREGGITELGALKLVRGKVADRFSTLVNPGRPIEPFVARLTGITDEMVSGAPPAREVIPRFEEFAEGSVLVAHNAGFDCSFLAAARGGRGLPNPVLDTLRLARLLVPGLRRYRLSALVSHFGVRQTPNHRALADAAATAGVFLHLLRLLRAAGVGSVGEALALRGGGARRIPPQKRHLAEGLPASCGVYYFLDGGGGVLYVGKAKNLRARVRTYFNGGDGRRKVRRLVEEVAAVRFRTTGTELEALLLEAREIRRLSPRYNTAGREEGGRWYIGFPRGEPYPVPERVSGE
;
A
#
# COMPACT_ATOMS: atom_id res chain seq x y z
N VAL A 1 15.95 -13.09 -24.24
CA VAL A 1 15.74 -11.75 -23.66
C VAL A 1 17.12 -11.18 -23.38
N SER A 2 17.50 -10.11 -24.06
CA SER A 2 18.77 -9.41 -23.82
C SER A 2 18.73 -8.85 -22.39
N ARG A 3 19.56 -9.37 -21.51
CA ARG A 3 19.68 -8.89 -20.12
C ARG A 3 20.25 -7.47 -20.14
N SER A 4 19.72 -6.57 -19.32
CA SER A 4 20.30 -5.24 -19.15
C SER A 4 21.70 -5.35 -18.53
N LEU A 5 22.54 -4.33 -18.72
CA LEU A 5 23.87 -4.27 -18.08
C LEU A 5 23.74 -4.29 -16.55
N TYR A 6 22.69 -3.67 -15.99
CA TYR A 6 22.42 -3.69 -14.56
C TYR A 6 22.16 -5.11 -14.05
N GLY A 7 21.27 -5.85 -14.73
CA GLY A 7 20.99 -7.25 -14.41
C GLY A 7 22.21 -8.16 -14.55
N TYR A 8 23.01 -7.94 -15.59
CA TYR A 8 24.26 -8.66 -15.80
C TYR A 8 25.22 -8.49 -14.61
N LEU A 9 25.43 -7.24 -14.17
CA LEU A 9 26.31 -6.95 -13.03
C LEU A 9 25.72 -7.37 -11.67
N ARG A 10 24.40 -7.39 -11.54
CA ARG A 10 23.74 -7.88 -10.33
C ARG A 10 23.94 -9.37 -10.09
N GLU A 11 24.01 -10.14 -11.14
CA GLU A 11 24.19 -11.59 -11.05
C GLU A 11 25.65 -12.02 -10.97
N ARG A 12 26.52 -11.39 -11.74
CA ARG A 12 27.94 -11.75 -11.81
C ARG A 12 28.81 -11.05 -10.76
N GLY A 13 28.35 -9.92 -10.23
CA GLY A 13 29.15 -9.04 -9.39
C GLY A 13 29.88 -7.95 -10.19
N PRO A 14 30.76 -7.19 -9.52
CA PRO A 14 31.60 -6.18 -10.18
C PRO A 14 32.46 -6.80 -11.29
N ALA A 15 32.57 -6.10 -12.42
CA ALA A 15 33.32 -6.56 -13.58
C ALA A 15 34.21 -5.47 -14.15
N SER A 16 35.33 -5.86 -14.78
CA SER A 16 36.22 -4.93 -15.47
C SER A 16 35.59 -4.41 -16.77
N PRO A 17 36.04 -3.26 -17.29
CA PRO A 17 35.60 -2.76 -18.59
C PRO A 17 35.77 -3.79 -19.72
N GLU A 18 36.88 -4.55 -19.70
CA GLU A 18 37.17 -5.57 -20.68
C GLU A 18 36.19 -6.73 -20.63
N GLU A 19 35.86 -7.19 -19.42
CA GLU A 19 34.82 -8.24 -19.20
C GLU A 19 33.44 -7.77 -19.64
N ILE A 20 33.08 -6.51 -19.39
CA ILE A 20 31.82 -5.94 -19.85
C ILE A 20 31.77 -5.78 -21.36
N ALA A 21 32.89 -5.24 -21.95
CA ALA A 21 32.99 -5.05 -23.39
C ALA A 21 32.88 -6.37 -24.16
N SER A 22 33.60 -7.39 -23.75
CA SER A 22 33.60 -8.70 -24.41
C SER A 22 32.35 -9.53 -24.04
N GLY A 23 32.02 -9.61 -22.74
CA GLY A 23 31.01 -10.55 -22.23
C GLY A 23 29.58 -10.03 -22.33
N TYR A 24 29.35 -8.70 -22.31
CA TYR A 24 28.03 -8.10 -22.39
C TYR A 24 27.79 -7.33 -23.69
N LEU A 25 28.74 -6.46 -24.11
CA LEU A 25 28.56 -5.65 -25.32
C LEU A 25 28.90 -6.42 -26.61
N GLY A 26 29.56 -7.59 -26.50
CA GLY A 26 29.94 -8.38 -27.67
C GLY A 26 31.03 -7.71 -28.52
N LEU A 27 31.77 -6.78 -27.92
CA LEU A 27 32.88 -6.08 -28.57
C LEU A 27 34.15 -6.92 -28.46
N GLY A 28 34.96 -6.98 -29.55
CA GLY A 28 36.26 -7.64 -29.50
C GLY A 28 37.25 -6.89 -28.61
N GLU A 29 38.53 -7.28 -28.69
CA GLU A 29 39.60 -6.60 -27.93
C GLU A 29 39.67 -5.12 -28.27
N LEU A 30 39.45 -4.26 -27.29
CA LEU A 30 39.37 -2.80 -27.43
C LEU A 30 40.66 -2.08 -27.05
N ASN A 31 41.82 -2.72 -27.11
CA ASN A 31 43.18 -2.13 -26.97
C ASN A 31 43.25 -0.89 -26.03
N GLY A 32 42.70 -0.99 -24.82
CA GLY A 32 42.70 0.10 -23.84
C GLY A 32 41.49 1.06 -23.91
N GLU A 33 40.59 0.95 -24.87
CA GLU A 33 39.39 1.80 -24.99
C GLU A 33 38.13 1.22 -24.29
N ALA A 34 38.26 0.02 -23.71
CA ALA A 34 37.10 -0.66 -23.07
C ALA A 34 36.46 0.21 -22.00
N ARG A 35 37.24 0.89 -21.17
CA ARG A 35 36.72 1.79 -20.13
C ARG A 35 35.88 2.94 -20.72
N ALA A 36 36.40 3.61 -21.74
CA ALA A 36 35.71 4.71 -22.40
C ALA A 36 34.40 4.24 -23.07
N ALA A 37 34.39 3.03 -23.65
CA ALA A 37 33.21 2.43 -24.22
C ALA A 37 32.14 2.17 -23.15
N VAL A 38 32.53 1.57 -22.03
CA VAL A 38 31.59 1.31 -20.89
C VAL A 38 31.11 2.62 -20.27
N GLU A 39 31.99 3.62 -20.07
CA GLU A 39 31.59 4.94 -19.55
C GLU A 39 30.56 5.65 -20.46
N ARG A 40 30.64 5.50 -21.77
CA ARG A 40 29.63 5.98 -22.70
C ARG A 40 28.30 5.28 -22.55
N VAL A 41 28.29 3.99 -22.27
CA VAL A 41 27.07 3.20 -22.08
C VAL A 41 26.39 3.55 -20.74
N VAL A 42 27.16 3.69 -19.67
CA VAL A 42 26.58 3.98 -18.34
C VAL A 42 26.28 5.47 -18.13
N GLY A 43 26.97 6.38 -18.85
CA GLY A 43 26.59 7.79 -19.04
C GLY A 43 26.21 8.59 -17.79
N GLY A 44 26.81 8.31 -16.62
CA GLY A 44 26.44 8.94 -15.34
C GLY A 44 25.10 8.44 -14.77
N ASP A 45 24.63 7.27 -15.19
CA ASP A 45 23.47 6.59 -14.63
C ASP A 45 23.79 6.16 -13.18
N PRO A 46 23.03 6.64 -12.17
CA PRO A 46 23.29 6.35 -10.77
C PRO A 46 23.12 4.87 -10.39
N ARG A 47 22.57 4.06 -11.26
CA ARG A 47 22.47 2.61 -11.07
C ARG A 47 23.83 1.92 -11.14
N PHE A 48 24.87 2.61 -11.61
CA PHE A 48 26.22 2.08 -11.74
C PHE A 48 27.21 2.88 -10.89
N ALA A 49 28.19 2.19 -10.33
CA ALA A 49 29.26 2.80 -9.56
C ALA A 49 30.60 2.13 -9.86
N TRP A 50 31.63 2.94 -10.01
CA TRP A 50 32.98 2.45 -10.10
C TRP A 50 33.56 2.13 -8.71
N GLU A 51 34.12 0.97 -8.54
CA GLU A 51 34.85 0.55 -7.36
C GLU A 51 36.30 0.19 -7.80
N GLY A 52 37.19 1.18 -7.72
CA GLY A 52 38.50 1.08 -8.34
C GLY A 52 38.39 0.89 -9.87
N PRO A 53 38.97 -0.20 -10.43
CA PRO A 53 38.90 -0.49 -11.87
C PRO A 53 37.57 -1.16 -12.28
N LEU A 54 36.76 -1.64 -11.33
CA LEU A 54 35.56 -2.43 -11.61
C LEU A 54 34.32 -1.60 -11.63
N LEU A 55 33.40 -1.90 -12.54
CA LEU A 55 32.03 -1.37 -12.53
C LEU A 55 31.12 -2.34 -11.80
N ARG A 56 30.25 -1.81 -10.93
CA ARG A 56 29.25 -2.59 -10.24
C ARG A 56 27.84 -1.99 -10.39
N ALA A 57 26.84 -2.83 -10.27
CA ALA A 57 25.48 -2.38 -10.06
C ALA A 57 25.33 -1.79 -8.64
N ALA A 58 24.88 -0.53 -8.55
CA ALA A 58 24.66 0.13 -7.27
C ALA A 58 23.40 -0.41 -6.57
N ASP A 59 23.46 -0.58 -5.25
CA ASP A 59 22.23 -0.83 -4.47
C ASP A 59 21.46 0.50 -4.36
N PRO A 60 20.19 0.57 -4.82
CA PRO A 60 19.41 1.79 -4.73
C PRO A 60 19.27 2.35 -3.30
N ARG A 61 19.41 1.51 -2.26
CA ARG A 61 19.37 1.95 -0.85
C ARG A 61 20.48 2.90 -0.47
N GLY A 62 21.66 2.74 -1.09
CA GLY A 62 22.82 3.59 -0.85
C GLY A 62 22.81 4.92 -1.60
N LEU A 63 21.89 5.11 -2.54
CA LEU A 63 21.85 6.29 -3.38
C LEU A 63 21.30 7.53 -2.63
N ASP A 64 21.84 8.71 -2.99
CA ASP A 64 21.25 10.00 -2.60
C ASP A 64 19.80 10.10 -3.12
N LEU A 65 18.92 10.67 -2.32
CA LEU A 65 17.49 10.83 -2.67
C LEU A 65 17.26 11.65 -3.95
N ARG A 66 18.21 12.47 -4.39
CA ARG A 66 18.09 13.26 -5.63
C ARG A 66 18.50 12.47 -6.86
N GLU A 67 19.49 11.60 -6.69
CA GLU A 67 20.10 10.86 -7.79
C GLU A 67 19.41 9.52 -8.05
N ALA A 68 18.80 8.93 -7.00
CA ALA A 68 18.13 7.65 -7.12
C ALA A 68 17.04 7.67 -8.21
N PRO A 69 17.01 6.66 -9.09
CA PRO A 69 15.89 6.49 -10.01
C PRO A 69 14.69 5.93 -9.26
N TYR A 70 13.52 6.49 -9.51
CA TYR A 70 12.27 6.05 -8.91
C TYR A 70 11.31 5.56 -9.99
N VAL A 71 10.58 4.49 -9.70
CA VAL A 71 9.42 4.08 -10.48
C VAL A 71 8.19 4.25 -9.61
N VAL A 72 7.44 5.30 -9.89
CA VAL A 72 6.16 5.59 -9.24
C VAL A 72 5.07 4.86 -9.98
N PHE A 73 4.35 3.98 -9.32
CA PHE A 73 3.36 3.11 -9.96
C PHE A 73 2.06 3.02 -9.18
N ASP A 74 1.03 2.60 -9.87
CA ASP A 74 -0.29 2.34 -9.34
C ASP A 74 -0.93 1.19 -10.13
N LEU A 75 -1.85 0.45 -9.49
CA LEU A 75 -2.58 -0.67 -10.07
C LEU A 75 -4.07 -0.46 -9.96
N GLU A 76 -4.79 -0.76 -11.04
CA GLU A 76 -6.22 -1.06 -10.96
C GLU A 76 -6.42 -2.56 -10.89
N THR A 77 -7.41 -3.00 -10.12
CA THR A 77 -7.61 -4.41 -9.78
C THR A 77 -9.07 -4.81 -9.87
N THR A 78 -9.39 -6.10 -9.92
CA THR A 78 -10.78 -6.58 -9.97
C THR A 78 -11.51 -6.45 -8.63
N GLY A 79 -10.79 -6.19 -7.53
CA GLY A 79 -11.33 -6.13 -6.16
C GLY A 79 -10.26 -5.79 -5.14
N SER A 80 -10.58 -5.84 -3.85
CA SER A 80 -9.70 -5.37 -2.77
C SER A 80 -8.72 -6.41 -2.22
N SER A 81 -8.77 -7.66 -2.66
CA SER A 81 -7.95 -8.78 -2.15
C SER A 81 -7.07 -9.37 -3.23
N ALA A 82 -5.77 -9.36 -3.04
CA ALA A 82 -4.80 -9.99 -3.95
C ALA A 82 -4.91 -11.53 -4.01
N ARG A 83 -5.57 -12.16 -3.04
CA ARG A 83 -5.81 -13.63 -3.06
C ARG A 83 -6.90 -14.01 -4.04
N GLU A 84 -7.91 -13.16 -4.18
CA GLU A 84 -9.13 -13.40 -4.94
C GLU A 84 -9.26 -12.48 -6.14
N GLY A 85 -8.40 -11.49 -6.25
CA GLY A 85 -8.40 -10.48 -7.31
C GLY A 85 -7.33 -10.71 -8.38
N GLY A 86 -7.42 -9.93 -9.45
CA GLY A 86 -6.44 -9.81 -10.52
C GLY A 86 -6.14 -8.35 -10.82
N ILE A 87 -5.05 -8.10 -11.52
CA ILE A 87 -4.67 -6.77 -12.00
C ILE A 87 -5.43 -6.50 -13.31
N THR A 88 -6.02 -5.31 -13.45
CA THR A 88 -6.73 -4.87 -14.66
C THR A 88 -5.99 -3.78 -15.42
N GLU A 89 -5.21 -2.96 -14.73
CA GLU A 89 -4.33 -1.95 -15.35
C GLU A 89 -3.06 -1.78 -14.50
N LEU A 90 -1.92 -1.53 -15.15
CA LEU A 90 -0.67 -1.12 -14.51
C LEU A 90 -0.18 0.15 -15.17
N GLY A 91 0.00 1.21 -14.35
CA GLY A 91 0.54 2.49 -14.76
C GLY A 91 1.77 2.86 -13.94
N ALA A 92 2.83 3.32 -14.60
CA ALA A 92 4.04 3.74 -13.91
C ALA A 92 4.78 4.88 -14.63
N LEU A 93 5.49 5.67 -13.84
CA LEU A 93 6.39 6.73 -14.30
C LEU A 93 7.79 6.49 -13.74
N LYS A 94 8.79 6.48 -14.61
CA LYS A 94 10.18 6.50 -14.20
C LYS A 94 10.64 7.94 -14.00
N LEU A 95 11.10 8.24 -12.79
CA LEU A 95 11.66 9.54 -12.44
C LEU A 95 13.18 9.43 -12.28
N VAL A 96 13.91 10.30 -12.97
CA VAL A 96 15.34 10.46 -12.82
C VAL A 96 15.61 11.94 -12.51
N ARG A 97 16.30 12.20 -11.40
CA ARG A 97 16.59 13.58 -10.93
C ARG A 97 15.33 14.46 -10.88
N GLY A 98 14.21 13.88 -10.43
CA GLY A 98 12.93 14.58 -10.28
C GLY A 98 12.18 14.88 -11.58
N LYS A 99 12.65 14.41 -12.73
CA LYS A 99 11.99 14.55 -14.03
C LYS A 99 11.46 13.20 -14.51
N VAL A 100 10.33 13.21 -15.20
CA VAL A 100 9.80 12.03 -15.88
C VAL A 100 10.72 11.66 -17.04
N ALA A 101 11.38 10.52 -16.96
CA ALA A 101 12.27 9.99 -17.98
C ALA A 101 11.55 9.01 -18.90
N ASP A 102 10.60 8.23 -18.37
CA ASP A 102 9.90 7.20 -19.13
C ASP A 102 8.54 6.87 -18.51
N ARG A 103 7.67 6.16 -19.24
CA ARG A 103 6.32 5.78 -18.84
C ARG A 103 6.02 4.36 -19.23
N PHE A 104 5.29 3.67 -18.35
CA PHE A 104 4.76 2.35 -18.57
C PHE A 104 3.25 2.38 -18.33
N SER A 105 2.44 1.92 -19.27
CA SER A 105 0.99 1.86 -19.11
C SER A 105 0.43 0.73 -19.96
N THR A 106 -0.34 -0.14 -19.34
CA THR A 106 -0.99 -1.24 -20.05
C THR A 106 -2.22 -1.72 -19.29
N LEU A 107 -3.27 -2.06 -20.02
CA LEU A 107 -4.33 -2.93 -19.51
C LEU A 107 -3.77 -4.34 -19.31
N VAL A 108 -4.36 -5.05 -18.38
CA VAL A 108 -3.99 -6.43 -18.03
C VAL A 108 -5.24 -7.27 -18.00
N ASN A 109 -5.21 -8.41 -18.66
CA ASN A 109 -6.30 -9.40 -18.55
C ASN A 109 -6.20 -10.10 -17.17
N PRO A 110 -7.17 -9.89 -16.27
CA PRO A 110 -7.15 -10.48 -14.92
C PRO A 110 -7.48 -11.98 -14.92
N GLY A 111 -7.95 -12.54 -16.04
CA GLY A 111 -8.41 -13.94 -16.16
C GLY A 111 -9.68 -14.24 -15.36
N ARG A 112 -10.43 -13.21 -14.96
CA ARG A 112 -11.67 -13.30 -14.17
C ARG A 112 -12.52 -12.06 -14.35
N PRO A 113 -13.84 -12.12 -14.06
CA PRO A 113 -14.72 -10.96 -14.15
C PRO A 113 -14.31 -9.83 -13.19
N ILE A 114 -14.54 -8.59 -13.64
CA ILE A 114 -14.35 -7.38 -12.84
C ILE A 114 -15.64 -7.14 -12.05
N GLU A 115 -15.51 -6.89 -10.75
CA GLU A 115 -16.69 -6.57 -9.92
C GLU A 115 -17.42 -5.34 -10.48
N PRO A 116 -18.77 -5.33 -10.61
CA PRO A 116 -19.51 -4.22 -11.21
C PRO A 116 -19.26 -2.87 -10.50
N PHE A 117 -18.98 -2.89 -9.21
CA PHE A 117 -18.61 -1.68 -8.45
C PHE A 117 -17.24 -1.15 -8.90
N VAL A 118 -16.26 -2.04 -9.09
CA VAL A 118 -14.91 -1.67 -9.54
C VAL A 118 -14.95 -1.15 -10.97
N ALA A 119 -15.68 -1.81 -11.87
CA ALA A 119 -15.84 -1.33 -13.25
C ALA A 119 -16.44 0.09 -13.31
N ARG A 120 -17.43 0.40 -12.46
CA ARG A 120 -17.97 1.76 -12.36
C ARG A 120 -16.98 2.77 -11.77
N LEU A 121 -16.11 2.35 -10.87
CA LEU A 121 -15.13 3.21 -10.21
C LEU A 121 -13.97 3.57 -11.14
N THR A 122 -13.42 2.56 -11.83
CA THR A 122 -12.21 2.69 -12.67
C THR A 122 -12.55 3.01 -14.13
N GLY A 123 -13.78 2.73 -14.57
CA GLY A 123 -14.17 2.76 -15.96
C GLY A 123 -13.59 1.63 -16.81
N ILE A 124 -12.94 0.62 -16.19
CA ILE A 124 -12.36 -0.53 -16.88
C ILE A 124 -13.40 -1.65 -16.89
N THR A 125 -13.78 -2.12 -18.10
CA THR A 125 -14.76 -3.18 -18.30
C THR A 125 -14.11 -4.50 -18.71
N ASP A 126 -14.85 -5.60 -18.61
CA ASP A 126 -14.36 -6.92 -19.04
C ASP A 126 -14.00 -6.93 -20.53
N GLU A 127 -14.77 -6.19 -21.35
CA GLU A 127 -14.49 -6.07 -22.80
C GLU A 127 -13.14 -5.40 -23.06
N MET A 128 -12.80 -4.34 -22.28
CA MET A 128 -11.54 -3.60 -22.43
C MET A 128 -10.32 -4.48 -22.12
N VAL A 129 -10.43 -5.40 -21.18
CA VAL A 129 -9.31 -6.26 -20.74
C VAL A 129 -9.28 -7.61 -21.43
N SER A 130 -10.33 -8.02 -22.16
CA SER A 130 -10.44 -9.33 -22.80
C SER A 130 -9.29 -9.64 -23.76
N GLY A 131 -8.87 -8.64 -24.55
CA GLY A 131 -7.74 -8.73 -25.48
C GLY A 131 -6.39 -8.27 -24.91
N ALA A 132 -6.35 -7.87 -23.63
CA ALA A 132 -5.11 -7.40 -23.01
C ALA A 132 -4.19 -8.57 -22.63
N PRO A 133 -2.87 -8.34 -22.55
CA PRO A 133 -1.93 -9.37 -22.12
C PRO A 133 -2.19 -9.79 -20.66
N PRO A 134 -2.02 -11.07 -20.32
CA PRO A 134 -2.16 -11.52 -18.94
C PRO A 134 -1.00 -11.05 -18.07
N ALA A 135 -1.20 -11.05 -16.75
CA ALA A 135 -0.21 -10.58 -15.79
C ALA A 135 1.17 -11.27 -15.95
N ARG A 136 1.21 -12.56 -16.30
CA ARG A 136 2.47 -13.30 -16.53
C ARG A 136 3.34 -12.71 -17.65
N GLU A 137 2.77 -11.96 -18.57
CA GLU A 137 3.48 -11.28 -19.67
C GLU A 137 3.80 -9.82 -19.33
N VAL A 138 2.93 -9.17 -18.57
CA VAL A 138 3.09 -7.76 -18.18
C VAL A 138 4.14 -7.60 -17.07
N ILE A 139 4.11 -8.47 -16.06
CA ILE A 139 4.98 -8.32 -14.90
C ILE A 139 6.47 -8.37 -15.25
N PRO A 140 6.97 -9.30 -16.08
CA PRO A 140 8.39 -9.29 -16.49
C PRO A 140 8.80 -7.98 -17.20
N ARG A 141 7.94 -7.40 -18.02
CA ARG A 141 8.19 -6.10 -18.68
C ARG A 141 8.22 -4.96 -17.67
N PHE A 142 7.37 -5.00 -16.65
CA PHE A 142 7.40 -4.03 -15.56
C PHE A 142 8.65 -4.20 -14.68
N GLU A 143 9.10 -5.43 -14.43
CA GLU A 143 10.35 -5.71 -13.71
C GLU A 143 11.55 -5.12 -14.45
N GLU A 144 11.63 -5.29 -15.76
CA GLU A 144 12.65 -4.68 -16.61
C GLU A 144 12.58 -3.15 -16.55
N PHE A 145 11.38 -2.57 -16.68
CA PHE A 145 11.15 -1.14 -16.54
C PHE A 145 11.59 -0.60 -15.16
N ALA A 146 11.36 -1.35 -14.09
CA ALA A 146 11.67 -0.96 -12.71
C ALA A 146 13.10 -1.31 -12.27
N GLU A 147 13.89 -1.95 -13.12
CA GLU A 147 15.20 -2.48 -12.75
C GLU A 147 16.14 -1.40 -12.21
N GLY A 148 16.76 -1.68 -11.06
CA GLY A 148 17.68 -0.77 -10.37
C GLY A 148 17.03 0.48 -9.78
N SER A 149 15.71 0.59 -9.82
CA SER A 149 14.97 1.74 -9.31
C SER A 149 14.37 1.48 -7.92
N VAL A 150 14.03 2.55 -7.21
CA VAL A 150 13.20 2.51 -6.01
C VAL A 150 11.74 2.56 -6.44
N LEU A 151 10.94 1.61 -6.00
CA LEU A 151 9.50 1.62 -6.23
C LEU A 151 8.81 2.63 -5.29
N VAL A 152 7.82 3.33 -5.81
CA VAL A 152 7.02 4.28 -5.05
C VAL A 152 5.55 4.08 -5.37
N ALA A 153 4.71 3.93 -4.34
CA ALA A 153 3.26 3.88 -4.52
C ALA A 153 2.54 4.56 -3.35
N HIS A 154 1.25 4.83 -3.50
CA HIS A 154 0.43 5.38 -2.43
C HIS A 154 -0.34 4.26 -1.74
N ASN A 155 -0.02 3.96 -0.46
CA ASN A 155 -0.46 2.74 0.23
C ASN A 155 0.13 1.48 -0.39
N ALA A 156 1.43 1.53 -0.66
CA ALA A 156 2.21 0.56 -1.43
C ALA A 156 2.01 -0.91 -1.05
N GLY A 157 1.58 -1.19 0.20
CA GLY A 157 1.29 -2.55 0.63
C GLY A 157 0.16 -3.21 -0.18
N PHE A 158 -0.80 -2.44 -0.66
CA PHE A 158 -1.88 -2.91 -1.52
C PHE A 158 -1.32 -3.37 -2.87
N ASP A 159 -0.68 -2.47 -3.60
CA ASP A 159 -0.15 -2.75 -4.95
C ASP A 159 0.91 -3.84 -4.94
N CYS A 160 1.83 -3.77 -3.98
CA CYS A 160 2.86 -4.80 -3.81
C CYS A 160 2.28 -6.20 -3.52
N SER A 161 1.12 -6.29 -2.87
CA SER A 161 0.44 -7.58 -2.62
C SER A 161 -0.07 -8.21 -3.92
N PHE A 162 -0.62 -7.42 -4.84
CA PHE A 162 -1.06 -7.89 -6.16
C PHE A 162 0.12 -8.26 -7.05
N LEU A 163 1.19 -7.45 -7.07
CA LEU A 163 2.42 -7.80 -7.78
C LEU A 163 3.02 -9.12 -7.25
N ALA A 164 3.07 -9.29 -5.93
CA ALA A 164 3.57 -10.52 -5.32
C ALA A 164 2.70 -11.73 -5.68
N ALA A 165 1.36 -11.60 -5.65
CA ALA A 165 0.45 -12.66 -6.05
C ALA A 165 0.66 -13.06 -7.52
N ALA A 166 0.80 -12.11 -8.44
CA ALA A 166 1.09 -12.35 -9.85
C ALA A 166 2.45 -13.03 -10.09
N ARG A 167 3.39 -12.94 -9.12
CA ARG A 167 4.71 -13.57 -9.13
C ARG A 167 4.79 -14.88 -8.32
N GLY A 168 3.67 -15.50 -8.02
CA GLY A 168 3.64 -16.72 -7.21
C GLY A 168 4.05 -16.51 -5.75
N GLY A 169 3.71 -15.38 -5.16
CA GLY A 169 3.99 -15.02 -3.77
C GLY A 169 5.32 -14.31 -3.52
N ARG A 170 6.13 -14.10 -4.57
CA ARG A 170 7.43 -13.41 -4.46
C ARG A 170 7.28 -11.92 -4.71
N GLY A 171 7.71 -11.10 -3.75
CA GLY A 171 7.79 -9.64 -3.92
C GLY A 171 8.85 -9.22 -4.95
N LEU A 172 8.79 -7.99 -5.44
CA LEU A 172 9.84 -7.40 -6.26
C LEU A 172 11.10 -7.16 -5.42
N PRO A 173 12.32 -7.29 -6.01
CA PRO A 173 13.58 -7.11 -5.29
C PRO A 173 13.87 -5.64 -4.95
N ASN A 174 13.13 -4.73 -5.54
CA ASN A 174 13.31 -3.29 -5.40
C ASN A 174 12.96 -2.80 -3.99
N PRO A 175 13.68 -1.81 -3.43
CA PRO A 175 13.22 -1.10 -2.25
C PRO A 175 11.94 -0.32 -2.56
N VAL A 176 11.02 -0.25 -1.59
CA VAL A 176 9.69 0.37 -1.77
C VAL A 176 9.50 1.52 -0.77
N LEU A 177 9.20 2.71 -1.27
CA LEU A 177 8.76 3.87 -0.50
C LEU A 177 7.24 4.04 -0.62
N ASP A 178 6.56 4.14 0.51
CA ASP A 178 5.12 4.35 0.60
C ASP A 178 4.81 5.82 0.90
N THR A 179 4.21 6.53 -0.06
CA THR A 179 3.87 7.95 0.09
C THR A 179 2.82 8.22 1.18
N LEU A 180 1.90 7.27 1.44
CA LEU A 180 0.96 7.35 2.55
C LEU A 180 1.70 7.35 3.90
N ARG A 181 2.68 6.45 4.05
CA ARG A 181 3.52 6.35 5.23
C ARG A 181 4.38 7.60 5.40
N LEU A 182 5.08 8.03 4.35
CA LEU A 182 5.91 9.23 4.37
C LEU A 182 5.08 10.48 4.70
N ALA A 183 3.91 10.67 4.09
CA ALA A 183 3.04 11.80 4.37
C ALA A 183 2.59 11.84 5.83
N ARG A 184 2.26 10.70 6.44
CA ARG A 184 1.92 10.62 7.87
C ARG A 184 3.05 11.04 8.79
N LEU A 185 4.30 10.86 8.35
CA LEU A 185 5.50 11.24 9.10
C LEU A 185 5.85 12.71 8.95
N LEU A 186 5.81 13.20 7.71
CA LEU A 186 6.36 14.49 7.33
C LEU A 186 5.33 15.63 7.36
N VAL A 187 4.04 15.29 7.30
CA VAL A 187 2.92 16.25 7.28
C VAL A 187 1.92 15.88 8.39
N PRO A 188 2.31 16.03 9.67
CA PRO A 188 1.41 15.70 10.79
C PRO A 188 0.22 16.65 10.84
N GLY A 189 -0.95 16.15 11.25
CA GLY A 189 -2.13 16.99 11.49
C GLY A 189 -3.17 16.99 10.38
N LEU A 190 -2.92 16.40 9.22
CA LEU A 190 -3.95 16.22 8.20
C LEU A 190 -5.06 15.29 8.70
N ARG A 191 -6.31 15.64 8.41
CA ARG A 191 -7.48 14.81 8.78
C ARG A 191 -7.53 13.51 7.98
N ARG A 192 -7.04 13.54 6.73
CA ARG A 192 -7.03 12.40 5.79
C ARG A 192 -5.75 12.42 4.98
N TYR A 193 -5.23 11.21 4.68
CA TYR A 193 -3.98 11.01 3.92
C TYR A 193 -4.21 10.21 2.64
N ARG A 194 -5.45 10.14 2.14
CA ARG A 194 -5.72 9.56 0.80
C ARG A 194 -5.07 10.42 -0.28
N LEU A 195 -4.77 9.84 -1.43
CA LEU A 195 -4.04 10.50 -2.52
C LEU A 195 -4.68 11.86 -2.90
N SER A 196 -6.00 11.93 -3.10
CA SER A 196 -6.71 13.16 -3.43
C SER A 196 -6.55 14.27 -2.37
N ALA A 197 -6.47 13.90 -1.08
CA ALA A 197 -6.24 14.88 -0.02
C ALA A 197 -4.81 15.43 -0.02
N LEU A 198 -3.82 14.59 -0.35
CA LEU A 198 -2.42 15.02 -0.48
C LEU A 198 -2.20 15.84 -1.74
N VAL A 199 -2.84 15.47 -2.85
CA VAL A 199 -2.85 16.26 -4.09
C VAL A 199 -3.34 17.68 -3.83
N SER A 200 -4.49 17.81 -3.15
CA SER A 200 -5.03 19.13 -2.76
C SER A 200 -4.11 19.88 -1.78
N HIS A 201 -3.55 19.19 -0.79
CA HIS A 201 -2.67 19.79 0.21
C HIS A 201 -1.39 20.37 -0.39
N PHE A 202 -0.78 19.67 -1.34
CA PHE A 202 0.47 20.09 -1.99
C PHE A 202 0.26 20.92 -3.26
N GLY A 203 -0.98 21.13 -3.70
CA GLY A 203 -1.28 21.83 -4.95
C GLY A 203 -0.77 21.10 -6.20
N VAL A 204 -0.79 19.77 -6.18
CA VAL A 204 -0.38 18.95 -7.32
C VAL A 204 -1.41 19.12 -8.44
N ARG A 205 -0.94 19.37 -9.68
CA ARG A 205 -1.84 19.62 -10.83
C ARG A 205 -2.55 18.36 -11.32
N GLN A 206 -1.89 17.19 -11.22
CA GLN A 206 -2.46 15.91 -11.61
C GLN A 206 -3.52 15.49 -10.58
N THR A 207 -4.72 15.20 -11.06
CA THR A 207 -5.83 14.73 -10.22
C THR A 207 -6.01 13.23 -10.40
N PRO A 208 -6.06 12.45 -9.31
CA PRO A 208 -6.34 11.02 -9.39
C PRO A 208 -7.77 10.80 -9.89
N ASN A 209 -7.95 9.82 -10.77
CA ASN A 209 -9.22 9.53 -11.43
C ASN A 209 -9.51 8.03 -11.58
N HIS A 210 -8.87 7.19 -10.77
CA HIS A 210 -8.97 5.74 -10.85
C HIS A 210 -8.56 5.16 -12.22
N ARG A 211 -7.47 5.68 -12.76
CA ARG A 211 -6.71 5.13 -13.88
C ARG A 211 -5.24 5.08 -13.47
N ALA A 212 -4.65 3.91 -13.57
CA ALA A 212 -3.35 3.61 -12.99
C ALA A 212 -2.25 4.63 -13.38
N LEU A 213 -2.16 5.03 -14.64
CA LEU A 213 -1.13 6.02 -15.04
C LEU A 213 -1.40 7.43 -14.48
N ALA A 214 -2.68 7.84 -14.38
CA ALA A 214 -3.03 9.14 -13.81
C ALA A 214 -2.79 9.17 -12.31
N ASP A 215 -3.11 8.08 -11.59
CA ASP A 215 -2.90 7.97 -10.16
C ASP A 215 -1.40 7.84 -9.83
N ALA A 216 -0.62 7.13 -10.66
CA ALA A 216 0.84 7.16 -10.59
C ALA A 216 1.42 8.57 -10.80
N ALA A 217 0.86 9.37 -11.74
CA ALA A 217 1.29 10.75 -11.97
C ALA A 217 0.96 11.67 -10.81
N ALA A 218 -0.24 11.54 -10.22
CA ALA A 218 -0.63 12.26 -9.01
C ALA A 218 0.28 11.87 -7.82
N THR A 219 0.55 10.57 -7.67
CA THR A 219 1.47 10.04 -6.65
C THR A 219 2.89 10.56 -6.84
N ALA A 220 3.38 10.66 -8.08
CA ALA A 220 4.69 11.23 -8.40
C ALA A 220 4.78 12.71 -7.99
N GLY A 221 3.75 13.50 -8.26
CA GLY A 221 3.66 14.89 -7.82
C GLY A 221 3.73 15.00 -6.30
N VAL A 222 2.95 14.23 -5.57
CA VAL A 222 2.99 14.15 -4.09
C VAL A 222 4.37 13.71 -3.60
N PHE A 223 4.94 12.68 -4.22
CA PHE A 223 6.25 12.14 -3.85
C PHE A 223 7.38 13.17 -3.97
N LEU A 224 7.39 13.97 -5.03
CA LEU A 224 8.39 15.04 -5.21
C LEU A 224 8.32 16.08 -4.09
N HIS A 225 7.14 16.40 -3.57
CA HIS A 225 7.00 17.25 -2.38
C HIS A 225 7.52 16.55 -1.12
N LEU A 226 7.21 15.27 -0.93
CA LEU A 226 7.71 14.49 0.20
C LEU A 226 9.22 14.33 0.17
N LEU A 227 9.86 14.18 -1.00
CA LEU A 227 11.33 14.19 -1.14
C LEU A 227 11.96 15.48 -0.66
N ARG A 228 11.34 16.65 -0.93
CA ARG A 228 11.82 17.94 -0.42
C ARG A 228 11.73 18.00 1.10
N LEU A 229 10.64 17.49 1.68
CA LEU A 229 10.46 17.44 3.13
C LEU A 229 11.44 16.48 3.81
N LEU A 230 11.69 15.30 3.22
CA LEU A 230 12.71 14.36 3.71
C LEU A 230 14.07 15.03 3.81
N ARG A 231 14.46 15.73 2.76
CA ARG A 231 15.75 16.44 2.72
C ARG A 231 15.82 17.60 3.72
N ALA A 232 14.74 18.37 3.84
CA ALA A 232 14.64 19.42 4.86
C ALA A 232 14.75 18.85 6.29
N ALA A 233 14.34 17.58 6.48
CA ALA A 233 14.50 16.85 7.73
C ALA A 233 15.87 16.19 7.90
N GLY A 234 16.84 16.43 7.00
CA GLY A 234 18.19 15.89 7.07
C GLY A 234 18.36 14.46 6.55
N VAL A 235 17.34 13.91 5.89
CA VAL A 235 17.41 12.57 5.27
C VAL A 235 18.10 12.69 3.91
N GLY A 236 19.25 12.06 3.74
CA GLY A 236 20.09 12.15 2.55
C GLY A 236 19.94 10.99 1.58
N SER A 237 19.73 9.77 2.08
CA SER A 237 19.73 8.55 1.27
C SER A 237 18.39 7.82 1.27
N VAL A 238 18.19 6.96 0.26
CA VAL A 238 17.04 6.06 0.16
C VAL A 238 16.98 5.13 1.38
N GLY A 239 18.13 4.60 1.84
CA GLY A 239 18.19 3.72 3.01
C GLY A 239 17.71 4.41 4.28
N GLU A 240 18.09 5.66 4.50
CA GLU A 240 17.59 6.47 5.61
C GLU A 240 16.08 6.70 5.51
N ALA A 241 15.56 7.03 4.31
CA ALA A 241 14.13 7.20 4.09
C ALA A 241 13.32 5.91 4.36
N LEU A 242 13.85 4.77 3.97
CA LEU A 242 13.27 3.45 4.26
C LEU A 242 13.29 3.13 5.76
N ALA A 243 14.34 3.54 6.45
CA ALA A 243 14.53 3.32 7.89
C ALA A 243 13.67 4.26 8.75
N LEU A 244 13.15 5.36 8.19
CA LEU A 244 12.26 6.26 8.91
C LEU A 244 11.11 5.46 9.50
N ARG A 245 11.07 5.40 10.82
CA ARG A 245 9.93 4.87 11.55
C ARG A 245 9.17 6.06 12.09
N GLY A 246 7.83 6.01 12.03
CA GLY A 246 7.02 7.05 12.60
C GLY A 246 7.47 7.31 14.03
N GLY A 247 8.02 8.50 14.26
CA GLY A 247 8.24 8.98 15.60
C GLY A 247 6.89 9.03 16.29
N GLY A 248 6.64 8.08 17.19
CA GLY A 248 5.38 7.97 17.90
C GLY A 248 4.53 6.73 17.62
N ALA A 249 4.94 5.79 16.79
CA ALA A 249 4.60 4.40 17.06
C ALA A 249 5.50 3.92 18.21
N ARG A 250 5.27 4.40 19.45
CA ARG A 250 5.62 3.54 20.57
C ARG A 250 5.03 2.18 20.19
N ARG A 251 5.92 1.19 19.96
CA ARG A 251 5.51 -0.21 19.86
C ARG A 251 4.51 -0.41 20.98
N ILE A 252 3.28 -0.79 20.62
CA ILE A 252 2.34 -1.28 21.62
C ILE A 252 3.15 -2.29 22.40
N PRO A 253 3.31 -2.10 23.72
CA PRO A 253 4.22 -2.94 24.49
C PRO A 253 3.89 -4.39 24.17
N PRO A 254 4.88 -5.27 23.93
CA PRO A 254 4.64 -6.69 23.68
C PRO A 254 3.72 -7.32 24.72
N GLN A 255 3.72 -6.77 25.93
CA GLN A 255 2.89 -7.12 27.07
C GLN A 255 1.37 -7.04 26.83
N LYS A 256 0.87 -6.25 25.85
CA LYS A 256 -0.58 -6.17 25.55
C LYS A 256 -1.04 -7.09 24.43
N ARG A 257 -0.14 -7.79 23.74
CA ARG A 257 -0.52 -8.72 22.66
C ARG A 257 -1.27 -9.95 23.20
N HIS A 258 -0.98 -10.36 24.42
CA HIS A 258 -1.69 -11.44 25.10
C HIS A 258 -3.20 -11.17 25.26
N LEU A 259 -3.62 -9.89 25.29
CA LEU A 259 -5.04 -9.53 25.36
C LEU A 259 -5.86 -9.98 24.13
N ALA A 260 -5.19 -10.31 23.02
CA ALA A 260 -5.83 -10.89 21.85
C ALA A 260 -5.73 -12.43 21.79
N GLU A 261 -5.05 -13.03 22.76
CA GLU A 261 -4.94 -14.48 22.89
C GLU A 261 -6.22 -15.03 23.54
N GLY A 262 -6.59 -16.26 23.19
CA GLY A 262 -7.80 -16.88 23.72
C GLY A 262 -9.13 -16.43 23.10
N LEU A 263 -9.16 -15.40 22.23
CA LEU A 263 -10.39 -15.03 21.53
C LEU A 263 -10.75 -16.07 20.45
N PRO A 264 -12.05 -16.40 20.28
CA PRO A 264 -12.51 -17.31 19.25
C PRO A 264 -12.41 -16.69 17.85
N ALA A 265 -12.29 -17.53 16.83
CA ALA A 265 -12.35 -17.11 15.42
C ALA A 265 -13.80 -17.05 14.89
N SER A 266 -14.74 -16.65 15.73
CA SER A 266 -16.18 -16.56 15.45
C SER A 266 -16.66 -15.13 15.37
N CYS A 267 -17.88 -14.94 14.84
CA CYS A 267 -18.59 -13.68 14.83
C CYS A 267 -18.99 -13.24 16.25
N GLY A 268 -19.00 -11.93 16.50
CA GLY A 268 -19.44 -11.40 17.79
C GLY A 268 -19.06 -9.95 18.04
N VAL A 269 -19.22 -9.55 19.31
CA VAL A 269 -18.90 -8.22 19.83
C VAL A 269 -17.80 -8.31 20.85
N TYR A 270 -16.81 -7.40 20.77
CA TYR A 270 -15.72 -7.27 21.73
C TYR A 270 -15.78 -5.94 22.46
N TYR A 271 -15.29 -5.95 23.70
CA TYR A 271 -15.27 -4.82 24.61
C TYR A 271 -13.85 -4.60 25.08
N PHE A 272 -13.33 -3.39 24.93
CA PHE A 272 -12.08 -2.97 25.53
C PHE A 272 -12.35 -2.29 26.86
N LEU A 273 -11.69 -2.77 27.91
CA LEU A 273 -11.86 -2.29 29.26
C LEU A 273 -10.59 -1.61 29.77
N ASP A 274 -10.75 -0.60 30.60
CA ASP A 274 -9.65 0.00 31.37
C ASP A 274 -9.27 -0.84 32.62
N GLY A 275 -8.27 -0.37 33.38
CA GLY A 275 -7.80 -1.04 34.59
C GLY A 275 -8.82 -1.11 35.74
N GLY A 276 -9.85 -0.30 35.71
CA GLY A 276 -10.97 -0.30 36.66
C GLY A 276 -12.18 -1.13 36.19
N GLY A 277 -12.09 -1.77 35.01
CA GLY A 277 -13.18 -2.55 34.41
C GLY A 277 -14.23 -1.72 33.63
N GLY A 278 -14.01 -0.41 33.47
CA GLY A 278 -14.85 0.47 32.67
C GLY A 278 -14.72 0.17 31.19
N VAL A 279 -15.84 0.20 30.43
CA VAL A 279 -15.82 -0.06 29.00
C VAL A 279 -15.40 1.17 28.21
N LEU A 280 -14.23 1.07 27.59
CA LEU A 280 -13.65 2.13 26.76
C LEU A 280 -14.20 2.14 25.33
N TYR A 281 -14.43 0.94 24.77
CA TYR A 281 -14.85 0.77 23.37
C TYR A 281 -15.62 -0.53 23.17
N VAL A 282 -16.63 -0.50 22.33
CA VAL A 282 -17.38 -1.67 21.85
C VAL A 282 -17.23 -1.76 20.33
N GLY A 283 -17.01 -2.97 19.80
CA GLY A 283 -16.93 -3.18 18.36
C GLY A 283 -17.36 -4.59 17.94
N LYS A 284 -17.88 -4.71 16.73
CA LYS A 284 -18.26 -6.00 16.13
C LYS A 284 -17.15 -6.59 15.24
N ALA A 285 -17.18 -7.88 15.04
CA ALA A 285 -16.28 -8.58 14.13
C ALA A 285 -16.91 -9.84 13.55
N LYS A 286 -16.58 -10.16 12.29
CA LYS A 286 -16.82 -11.50 11.69
C LYS A 286 -15.91 -12.56 12.31
N ASN A 287 -14.71 -12.14 12.70
CA ASN A 287 -13.71 -12.95 13.38
C ASN A 287 -13.10 -12.12 14.52
N LEU A 288 -13.53 -12.40 15.74
CA LEU A 288 -13.12 -11.68 16.94
C LEU A 288 -11.59 -11.68 17.11
N ARG A 289 -10.95 -12.85 16.99
CA ARG A 289 -9.50 -12.99 17.12
C ARG A 289 -8.74 -12.15 16.11
N ALA A 290 -9.09 -12.25 14.83
CA ALA A 290 -8.43 -11.51 13.77
C ALA A 290 -8.59 -10.01 13.97
N ARG A 291 -9.81 -9.55 14.27
CA ARG A 291 -10.13 -8.14 14.46
C ARG A 291 -9.41 -7.52 15.65
N VAL A 292 -9.45 -8.16 16.80
CA VAL A 292 -8.80 -7.64 18.01
C VAL A 292 -7.28 -7.61 17.85
N ARG A 293 -6.68 -8.64 17.23
CA ARG A 293 -5.25 -8.63 16.89
C ARG A 293 -4.81 -7.42 16.06
N THR A 294 -5.66 -6.89 15.19
CA THR A 294 -5.28 -5.71 14.38
C THR A 294 -5.02 -4.46 15.24
N TYR A 295 -5.70 -4.31 16.37
CA TYR A 295 -5.45 -3.21 17.31
C TYR A 295 -4.10 -3.34 18.01
N PHE A 296 -3.71 -4.55 18.40
CA PHE A 296 -2.48 -4.81 19.17
C PHE A 296 -1.24 -5.10 18.30
N ASN A 297 -1.41 -5.25 16.99
CA ASN A 297 -0.30 -5.39 16.03
C ASN A 297 0.14 -4.07 15.36
N GLY A 298 -0.34 -2.93 15.85
CA GLY A 298 0.04 -1.61 15.31
C GLY A 298 -0.66 -1.22 14.00
N GLY A 299 -1.75 -1.92 13.63
CA GLY A 299 -2.42 -1.77 12.32
C GLY A 299 -3.24 -0.50 12.11
N ASP A 300 -3.48 0.34 13.11
CA ASP A 300 -4.23 1.58 12.95
C ASP A 300 -3.48 2.78 13.55
N GLY A 301 -2.83 3.55 12.67
CA GLY A 301 -2.03 4.72 13.06
C GLY A 301 -2.83 5.92 13.58
N ARG A 302 -4.17 5.83 13.69
CA ARG A 302 -5.01 6.92 14.19
C ARG A 302 -4.73 7.21 15.66
N ARG A 303 -4.51 8.50 15.99
CA ARG A 303 -4.21 8.96 17.36
C ARG A 303 -5.23 8.47 18.39
N LYS A 304 -6.52 8.41 18.01
CA LYS A 304 -7.61 7.91 18.86
C LYS A 304 -7.47 6.42 19.19
N VAL A 305 -7.11 5.59 18.20
CA VAL A 305 -6.92 4.15 18.39
C VAL A 305 -5.70 3.87 19.26
N ARG A 306 -4.63 4.64 19.09
CA ARG A 306 -3.43 4.52 19.96
C ARG A 306 -3.75 4.80 21.41
N ARG A 307 -4.45 5.92 21.70
CA ARG A 307 -4.89 6.24 23.07
C ARG A 307 -5.77 5.15 23.66
N LEU A 308 -6.73 4.65 22.87
CA LEU A 308 -7.56 3.53 23.27
C LEU A 308 -6.70 2.32 23.70
N VAL A 309 -5.76 1.88 22.84
CA VAL A 309 -4.91 0.72 23.11
C VAL A 309 -3.96 0.96 24.30
N GLU A 310 -3.51 2.18 24.53
CA GLU A 310 -2.71 2.54 25.72
C GLU A 310 -3.52 2.37 27.02
N GLU A 311 -4.81 2.67 26.99
CA GLU A 311 -5.70 2.58 28.16
C GLU A 311 -6.30 1.17 28.38
N VAL A 312 -6.38 0.33 27.32
CA VAL A 312 -6.95 -1.03 27.43
C VAL A 312 -6.13 -1.90 28.39
N ALA A 313 -6.78 -2.43 29.40
CA ALA A 313 -6.23 -3.39 30.36
C ALA A 313 -6.79 -4.81 30.18
N ALA A 314 -8.01 -4.94 29.62
CA ALA A 314 -8.64 -6.24 29.39
C ALA A 314 -9.53 -6.21 28.13
N VAL A 315 -9.77 -7.40 27.58
CA VAL A 315 -10.71 -7.61 26.46
C VAL A 315 -11.75 -8.61 26.89
N ARG A 316 -13.03 -8.23 26.79
CA ARG A 316 -14.17 -9.15 26.88
C ARG A 316 -14.80 -9.33 25.53
N PHE A 317 -15.49 -10.42 25.33
CA PHE A 317 -16.22 -10.68 24.10
C PHE A 317 -17.52 -11.44 24.35
N ARG A 318 -18.41 -11.36 23.37
CA ARG A 318 -19.62 -12.17 23.28
C ARG A 318 -19.77 -12.67 21.85
N THR A 319 -19.85 -13.97 21.68
CA THR A 319 -20.08 -14.60 20.37
C THR A 319 -21.55 -14.46 19.96
N THR A 320 -21.78 -14.38 18.66
CA THR A 320 -23.11 -14.37 18.04
C THR A 320 -23.17 -15.40 16.93
N GLY A 321 -24.38 -15.85 16.59
CA GLY A 321 -24.59 -16.81 15.49
C GLY A 321 -24.41 -16.19 14.13
N THR A 322 -24.70 -14.88 13.98
CA THR A 322 -24.69 -14.15 12.70
C THR A 322 -24.04 -12.78 12.84
N GLU A 323 -23.65 -12.20 11.70
CA GLU A 323 -23.15 -10.80 11.65
C GLU A 323 -24.24 -9.79 11.96
N LEU A 324 -25.48 -10.08 11.63
CA LEU A 324 -26.62 -9.25 11.95
C LEU A 324 -26.84 -9.15 13.45
N GLU A 325 -26.79 -10.27 14.14
CA GLU A 325 -26.84 -10.29 15.62
C GLU A 325 -25.69 -9.49 16.23
N ALA A 326 -24.46 -9.63 15.71
CA ALA A 326 -23.32 -8.84 16.16
C ALA A 326 -23.54 -7.34 15.96
N LEU A 327 -24.12 -6.92 14.84
CA LEU A 327 -24.43 -5.52 14.53
C LEU A 327 -25.48 -4.97 15.50
N LEU A 328 -26.54 -5.70 15.73
CA LEU A 328 -27.62 -5.30 16.65
C LEU A 328 -27.12 -5.22 18.09
N LEU A 329 -26.34 -6.21 18.51
CA LEU A 329 -25.73 -6.25 19.83
C LEU A 329 -24.75 -5.10 20.03
N GLU A 330 -23.86 -4.81 19.06
CA GLU A 330 -22.95 -3.67 19.11
C GLU A 330 -23.71 -2.36 19.30
N ALA A 331 -24.72 -2.11 18.47
CA ALA A 331 -25.53 -0.89 18.54
C ALA A 331 -26.25 -0.74 19.88
N ARG A 332 -26.78 -1.84 20.43
CA ARG A 332 -27.41 -1.87 21.76
C ARG A 332 -26.41 -1.57 22.88
N GLU A 333 -25.23 -2.20 22.84
CA GLU A 333 -24.22 -2.04 23.87
C GLU A 333 -23.56 -0.65 23.82
N ILE A 334 -23.35 -0.07 22.62
CA ILE A 334 -22.86 1.32 22.50
C ILE A 334 -23.85 2.30 23.13
N ARG A 335 -25.16 2.13 22.90
CA ARG A 335 -26.19 2.98 23.52
C ARG A 335 -26.24 2.81 25.03
N ARG A 336 -26.23 1.58 25.52
CA ARG A 336 -26.32 1.24 26.94
C ARG A 336 -25.13 1.73 27.73
N LEU A 337 -23.90 1.57 27.18
CA LEU A 337 -22.64 1.80 27.90
C LEU A 337 -22.03 3.18 27.59
N SER A 338 -22.46 3.83 26.52
CA SER A 338 -21.93 5.11 26.02
C SER A 338 -20.39 5.18 26.06
N PRO A 339 -19.64 4.19 25.49
CA PRO A 339 -18.23 4.08 25.70
C PRO A 339 -17.47 5.31 25.17
N ARG A 340 -16.45 5.75 25.89
CA ARG A 340 -15.70 6.99 25.61
C ARG A 340 -15.11 7.04 24.18
N TYR A 341 -14.71 5.90 23.63
CA TYR A 341 -14.08 5.82 22.31
C TYR A 341 -15.02 5.49 21.15
N ASN A 342 -16.32 5.22 21.40
CA ASN A 342 -17.32 5.15 20.34
C ASN A 342 -17.88 6.55 20.05
N THR A 343 -17.73 7.03 18.82
CA THR A 343 -18.25 8.35 18.36
C THR A 343 -19.48 8.24 17.50
N ALA A 344 -19.64 7.12 16.77
CA ALA A 344 -20.86 6.81 16.02
C ALA A 344 -21.82 6.04 16.92
N GLY A 345 -23.14 6.24 16.73
CA GLY A 345 -24.16 5.52 17.49
C GLY A 345 -24.53 6.12 18.84
N ARG A 346 -24.02 7.32 19.15
CA ARG A 346 -24.43 8.10 20.35
C ARG A 346 -25.58 9.07 20.09
N GLU A 347 -25.81 9.43 18.82
CA GLU A 347 -26.89 10.37 18.49
C GLU A 347 -28.25 9.65 18.58
N GLU A 348 -29.19 10.29 19.22
CA GLU A 348 -30.62 9.96 19.22
C GLU A 348 -31.22 10.36 17.85
N GLY A 349 -30.73 9.76 16.77
CA GLY A 349 -31.44 9.80 15.50
C GLY A 349 -32.72 9.01 15.62
N GLY A 350 -33.86 9.54 15.12
CA GLY A 350 -35.18 8.98 15.23
C GLY A 350 -35.21 7.46 15.12
N ARG A 351 -35.93 6.83 16.05
CA ARG A 351 -36.02 5.36 16.11
C ARG A 351 -36.81 4.86 14.91
N TRP A 352 -36.14 4.02 14.12
CA TRP A 352 -36.78 3.31 13.04
C TRP A 352 -37.00 1.86 13.48
N TYR A 353 -38.17 1.35 13.25
CA TYR A 353 -38.57 -0.03 13.53
C TYR A 353 -38.80 -0.74 12.20
N ILE A 354 -38.60 -2.03 12.19
CA ILE A 354 -39.07 -2.91 11.13
C ILE A 354 -40.38 -3.48 11.63
N GLY A 355 -41.49 -3.04 11.01
CA GLY A 355 -42.81 -3.57 11.26
C GLY A 355 -43.10 -4.72 10.29
N PHE A 356 -43.83 -5.71 10.80
CA PHE A 356 -44.40 -6.76 9.97
C PHE A 356 -45.93 -6.61 10.03
N PRO A 357 -46.60 -6.33 8.90
CA PRO A 357 -48.06 -6.23 8.87
C PRO A 357 -48.72 -7.51 9.42
N ARG A 358 -49.67 -7.37 10.33
CA ARG A 358 -50.42 -8.52 10.83
C ARG A 358 -51.51 -8.90 9.84
N GLY A 359 -51.64 -10.19 9.54
CA GLY A 359 -52.72 -10.70 8.71
C GLY A 359 -52.36 -11.07 7.30
N GLU A 360 -51.13 -10.85 6.88
CA GLU A 360 -50.60 -11.35 5.59
C GLU A 360 -49.86 -12.68 5.73
N PRO A 361 -50.11 -13.65 4.86
CA PRO A 361 -49.43 -14.96 4.91
C PRO A 361 -47.90 -14.86 4.67
N TYR A 362 -47.44 -13.79 3.98
CA TYR A 362 -46.05 -13.50 3.72
C TYR A 362 -45.78 -12.01 3.96
N PRO A 363 -45.68 -11.55 5.23
CA PRO A 363 -45.53 -10.14 5.54
C PRO A 363 -44.19 -9.60 5.06
N VAL A 364 -44.22 -8.61 4.19
CA VAL A 364 -43.02 -7.87 3.76
C VAL A 364 -42.64 -6.90 4.87
N PRO A 365 -41.35 -6.88 5.30
CA PRO A 365 -40.93 -5.95 6.34
C PRO A 365 -41.00 -4.50 5.85
N GLU A 366 -41.67 -3.65 6.62
CA GLU A 366 -41.81 -2.22 6.36
C GLU A 366 -41.04 -1.38 7.38
N ARG A 367 -40.51 -0.25 6.91
CA ARG A 367 -39.84 0.72 7.78
C ARG A 367 -40.90 1.57 8.50
N VAL A 368 -40.99 1.45 9.81
CA VAL A 368 -41.95 2.20 10.65
C VAL A 368 -41.16 3.22 11.48
N SER A 369 -41.59 4.50 11.45
CA SER A 369 -41.10 5.51 12.39
C SER A 369 -41.80 5.30 13.73
N GLY A 370 -41.03 5.16 14.81
CA GLY A 370 -41.61 5.18 16.16
C GLY A 370 -41.81 6.63 16.61
N GLU A 371 -42.97 6.94 17.12
CA GLU A 371 -43.21 8.10 17.96
C GLU A 371 -42.52 7.94 19.32
#